data_ec121628bde7783e1a286b9653427da5
#
_entry.id   ec121628bde7783e1a286b9653427da5
#
_cell.length_a   1.000
_cell.length_b   1.000
_cell.length_c   1.000
_cell.angle_alpha   90.00
_cell.angle_beta   90.00
_cell.angle_gamma   90.00
#
_symmetry.space_group_name_H-M   'P 1'
#
loop_
_entity.id
_entity.type
_entity.pdbx_description
1 polymer ?
#
loop_
_entity_poly.entity_id
_entity_poly.type
_entity_poly.pdbx_seq_one_letter_code
_entity_poly.pdbx_strand_id
1 'polypeptide(L)'
;MTLRLQRRRFRFALLRPLRTAAGELRERCGWLLRLDDDQGGVGWGEVAPLQLQQFMACEQALAALPDELPQAQLEAVLREAPGPVGFGLGAALAELQGVVGAGAPQGWLKAPAPALLLPAGEAMLAALEVAAASMGGLESCTFKWKVATAPDGLERQLLEQLLQRLPPTARLRLDANGGWDRSTAEAWMQRLRDDPRLDWLEQPLAVEDQAGLDQLAALGPVALDESLDQQPELRSSWSGWQVRRPALEGDPRLLLRELQAGLPQRMLSTAFETGIGRRWLEHLAGLQAQGPTPAAPGLAPGWTPAGPMFSNDPEQVWAAAA
;
A
#
# COMPACT_ATOMS: atom_id res chain seq x y z
N MET A 1 -5.05 2.20 32.53
CA MET A 1 -3.91 1.39 32.13
C MET A 1 -2.78 2.30 31.70
N THR A 2 -1.60 2.14 32.27
CA THR A 2 -0.37 2.83 31.87
C THR A 2 0.35 1.95 30.86
N LEU A 3 0.82 2.55 29.79
CA LEU A 3 1.56 1.88 28.71
C LEU A 3 3.01 2.35 28.74
N ARG A 4 3.93 1.43 28.49
CA ARG A 4 5.36 1.71 28.30
C ARG A 4 5.65 1.66 26.80
N LEU A 5 6.14 2.77 26.24
CA LEU A 5 6.50 2.92 24.84
C LEU A 5 8.03 2.85 24.66
N GLN A 6 8.47 1.88 23.89
CA GLN A 6 9.86 1.76 23.47
C GLN A 6 9.98 2.02 21.98
N ARG A 7 11.12 2.57 21.55
CA ARG A 7 11.41 2.94 20.17
C ARG A 7 12.78 2.44 19.76
N ARG A 8 12.91 1.84 18.57
CA ARG A 8 14.20 1.50 17.97
C ARG A 8 14.25 2.02 16.55
N ARG A 9 15.34 2.64 16.15
CA ARG A 9 15.56 3.01 14.77
C ARG A 9 15.85 1.77 13.93
N PHE A 10 15.43 1.83 12.67
CA PHE A 10 15.83 0.84 11.68
C PHE A 10 16.22 1.51 10.37
N ARG A 11 17.02 0.80 9.57
CA ARG A 11 17.37 1.18 8.22
C ARG A 11 17.70 -0.08 7.42
N PHE A 12 17.23 -0.15 6.19
CA PHE A 12 17.61 -1.20 5.25
C PHE A 12 17.58 -0.69 3.81
N ALA A 13 18.43 -1.27 2.94
CA ALA A 13 18.39 -1.01 1.51
C ALA A 13 17.34 -1.90 0.84
N LEU A 14 16.62 -1.36 -0.14
CA LEU A 14 15.77 -2.15 -1.03
C LEU A 14 16.67 -3.01 -1.95
N LEU A 15 16.17 -4.18 -2.38
CA LEU A 15 16.91 -5.06 -3.30
C LEU A 15 17.26 -4.36 -4.63
N ARG A 16 16.44 -3.42 -5.04
CA ARG A 16 16.64 -2.58 -6.22
C ARG A 16 15.98 -1.21 -6.01
N PRO A 17 16.48 -0.15 -6.64
CA PRO A 17 15.84 1.15 -6.56
C PRO A 17 14.40 1.10 -7.09
N LEU A 18 13.51 1.84 -6.44
CA LEU A 18 12.14 2.04 -6.89
C LEU A 18 11.95 3.49 -7.35
N ARG A 19 11.48 3.68 -8.56
CA ARG A 19 11.06 5.00 -9.06
C ARG A 19 9.62 5.27 -8.62
N THR A 20 9.43 6.32 -7.83
CA THR A 20 8.13 6.83 -7.38
C THR A 20 7.88 8.21 -7.98
N ALA A 21 6.67 8.74 -7.84
CA ALA A 21 6.37 10.13 -8.21
C ALA A 21 7.24 11.15 -7.44
N ALA A 22 7.66 10.81 -6.20
CA ALA A 22 8.51 11.67 -5.35
C ALA A 22 10.03 11.50 -5.60
N GLY A 23 10.45 10.63 -6.54
CA GLY A 23 11.84 10.36 -6.84
C GLY A 23 12.24 8.89 -6.69
N GLU A 24 13.55 8.64 -6.59
CA GLU A 24 14.08 7.28 -6.48
C GLU A 24 14.26 6.89 -5.01
N LEU A 25 13.58 5.82 -4.60
CA LEU A 25 13.69 5.22 -3.28
C LEU A 25 14.69 4.05 -3.32
N ARG A 26 15.78 4.15 -2.55
CA ARG A 26 16.85 3.14 -2.47
C ARG A 26 16.88 2.42 -1.14
N GLU A 27 16.37 3.05 -0.10
CA GLU A 27 16.40 2.55 1.28
C GLU A 27 15.14 2.93 2.04
N ARG A 28 14.88 2.22 3.11
CA ARG A 28 13.84 2.53 4.08
C ARG A 28 14.48 2.77 5.43
N CYS A 29 13.97 3.74 6.14
CA CYS A 29 14.35 4.03 7.52
C CYS A 29 13.13 4.53 8.31
N GLY A 30 13.21 4.37 9.63
CA GLY A 30 12.12 4.73 10.52
C GLY A 30 12.34 4.23 11.94
N TRP A 31 11.25 3.93 12.61
CA TRP A 31 11.22 3.44 13.98
C TRP A 31 10.31 2.23 14.11
N LEU A 32 10.79 1.22 14.80
CA LEU A 32 9.95 0.19 15.37
C LEU A 32 9.45 0.68 16.73
N LEU A 33 8.21 0.36 17.04
CA LEU A 33 7.57 0.68 18.30
C LEU A 33 7.18 -0.61 19.02
N ARG A 34 7.38 -0.62 20.34
CA ARG A 34 6.87 -1.65 21.24
C ARG A 34 6.07 -0.97 22.34
N LEU A 35 4.84 -1.41 22.55
CA LEU A 35 3.99 -1.04 23.67
C LEU A 35 3.86 -2.23 24.61
N ASP A 36 4.20 -2.02 25.88
CA ASP A 36 4.00 -2.99 26.95
C ASP A 36 2.93 -2.44 27.92
N ASP A 37 2.07 -3.32 28.42
CA ASP A 37 1.15 -3.00 29.52
C ASP A 37 1.63 -3.57 30.85
N ASP A 38 0.90 -3.27 31.93
CA ASP A 38 1.17 -3.74 33.28
C ASP A 38 0.76 -5.22 33.55
N GLN A 39 0.15 -5.89 32.54
CA GLN A 39 -0.29 -7.28 32.60
C GLN A 39 0.60 -8.22 31.76
N GLY A 40 1.66 -7.68 31.14
CA GLY A 40 2.58 -8.44 30.28
C GLY A 40 2.09 -8.56 28.83
N GLY A 41 1.09 -7.82 28.43
CA GLY A 41 0.69 -7.67 27.04
C GLY A 41 1.71 -6.86 26.25
N VAL A 42 1.92 -7.21 24.99
CA VAL A 42 2.86 -6.55 24.07
C VAL A 42 2.18 -6.28 22.74
N GLY A 43 2.36 -5.06 22.23
CA GLY A 43 1.95 -4.68 20.90
C GLY A 43 3.08 -4.03 20.11
N TRP A 44 3.06 -4.23 18.80
CA TRP A 44 4.15 -3.83 17.90
C TRP A 44 3.67 -2.89 16.81
N GLY A 45 4.47 -1.87 16.51
CA GLY A 45 4.21 -0.91 15.47
C GLY A 45 5.45 -0.53 14.68
N GLU A 46 5.22 0.08 13.55
CA GLU A 46 6.26 0.59 12.65
C GLU A 46 5.91 2.00 12.19
N VAL A 47 6.88 2.90 12.23
CA VAL A 47 6.80 4.27 11.73
C VAL A 47 7.81 4.41 10.61
N ALA A 48 7.36 4.39 9.37
CA ALA A 48 8.23 4.34 8.19
C ALA A 48 7.79 5.33 7.10
N PRO A 49 8.03 6.65 7.29
CA PRO A 49 7.69 7.66 6.28
C PRO A 49 8.48 7.45 4.97
N LEU A 50 7.90 7.87 3.84
CA LEU A 50 8.55 7.79 2.53
C LEU A 50 9.34 9.06 2.18
N GLN A 51 8.92 10.21 2.70
CA GLN A 51 9.48 11.51 2.34
C GLN A 51 10.27 12.11 3.52
N LEU A 52 11.32 12.87 3.21
CA LEU A 52 12.17 13.52 4.23
C LEU A 52 11.38 14.45 5.16
N GLN A 53 10.44 15.22 4.62
CA GLN A 53 9.61 16.12 5.43
C GLN A 53 8.74 15.35 6.42
N GLN A 54 8.14 14.23 5.97
CA GLN A 54 7.40 13.32 6.84
C GLN A 54 8.31 12.69 7.91
N PHE A 55 9.56 12.36 7.55
CA PHE A 55 10.52 11.79 8.50
C PHE A 55 10.78 12.74 9.66
N MET A 56 11.02 14.03 9.38
CA MET A 56 11.25 15.05 10.41
C MET A 56 10.01 15.23 11.30
N ALA A 57 8.82 15.26 10.70
CA ALA A 57 7.57 15.37 11.46
C ALA A 57 7.34 14.14 12.36
N CYS A 58 7.64 12.93 11.86
CA CYS A 58 7.55 11.70 12.66
C CYS A 58 8.56 11.68 13.81
N GLU A 59 9.81 12.09 13.56
CA GLU A 59 10.85 12.19 14.58
C GLU A 59 10.43 13.13 15.70
N GLN A 60 9.95 14.32 15.35
CA GLN A 60 9.48 15.32 16.32
C GLN A 60 8.28 14.81 17.13
N ALA A 61 7.30 14.19 16.46
CA ALA A 61 6.13 13.62 17.12
C ALA A 61 6.50 12.50 18.09
N LEU A 62 7.40 11.59 17.69
CA LEU A 62 7.86 10.51 18.56
C LEU A 62 8.70 11.03 19.73
N ALA A 63 9.54 12.05 19.53
CA ALA A 63 10.35 12.65 20.58
C ALA A 63 9.51 13.38 21.63
N ALA A 64 8.33 13.89 21.27
CA ALA A 64 7.42 14.56 22.20
C ALA A 64 6.64 13.60 23.11
N LEU A 65 6.64 12.28 22.81
CA LEU A 65 5.95 11.29 23.62
C LEU A 65 6.81 10.81 24.78
N PRO A 66 6.28 10.74 26.00
CA PRO A 66 6.98 10.12 27.12
C PRO A 66 7.10 8.60 26.94
N ASP A 67 8.05 7.97 27.64
CA ASP A 67 8.22 6.51 27.62
C ASP A 67 7.12 5.77 28.37
N GLU A 68 6.44 6.44 29.29
CA GLU A 68 5.26 5.93 29.99
C GLU A 68 4.11 6.92 29.85
N LEU A 69 2.95 6.45 29.43
CA LEU A 69 1.78 7.28 29.24
C LEU A 69 0.48 6.51 29.45
N PRO A 70 -0.59 7.20 29.92
CA PRO A 70 -1.91 6.59 29.97
C PRO A 70 -2.43 6.24 28.56
N GLN A 71 -3.14 5.13 28.42
CA GLN A 71 -3.77 4.75 27.14
C GLN A 71 -4.66 5.88 26.57
N ALA A 72 -5.42 6.58 27.40
CA ALA A 72 -6.26 7.67 26.95
C ALA A 72 -5.46 8.83 26.30
N GLN A 73 -4.23 9.08 26.79
CA GLN A 73 -3.35 10.06 26.18
C GLN A 73 -2.84 9.57 24.82
N LEU A 74 -2.50 8.28 24.69
CA LEU A 74 -2.12 7.68 23.41
C LEU A 74 -3.24 7.80 22.37
N GLU A 75 -4.48 7.51 22.76
CA GLU A 75 -5.67 7.64 21.90
C GLU A 75 -5.91 9.11 21.49
N ALA A 76 -5.59 10.08 22.34
CA ALA A 76 -5.67 11.50 21.98
C ALA A 76 -4.61 11.88 20.94
N VAL A 77 -3.38 11.40 21.11
CA VAL A 77 -2.27 11.63 20.15
C VAL A 77 -2.58 11.06 18.79
N LEU A 78 -3.19 9.88 18.70
CA LEU A 78 -3.53 9.21 17.43
C LEU A 78 -4.39 10.06 16.49
N ARG A 79 -5.19 11.00 17.01
CA ARG A 79 -6.09 11.87 16.21
C ARG A 79 -5.35 12.92 15.40
N GLU A 80 -4.16 13.34 15.87
CA GLU A 80 -3.40 14.47 15.31
C GLU A 80 -2.00 14.05 14.82
N ALA A 81 -1.63 12.79 15.05
CA ALA A 81 -0.31 12.29 14.69
C ALA A 81 -0.09 12.29 13.18
N PRO A 82 1.14 12.53 12.71
CA PRO A 82 1.52 12.26 11.32
C PRO A 82 1.14 10.83 10.92
N GLY A 83 0.68 10.63 9.67
CA GLY A 83 0.16 9.35 9.23
C GLY A 83 1.00 8.11 9.63
N PRO A 84 2.33 8.08 9.36
CA PRO A 84 3.15 6.94 9.78
C PRO A 84 3.22 6.73 11.31
N VAL A 85 3.19 7.82 12.10
CA VAL A 85 3.16 7.71 13.58
C VAL A 85 1.81 7.17 14.04
N GLY A 86 0.72 7.66 13.46
CA GLY A 86 -0.63 7.16 13.71
C GLY A 86 -0.74 5.67 13.39
N PHE A 87 -0.17 5.22 12.26
CA PHE A 87 -0.09 3.81 11.93
C PHE A 87 0.67 3.01 12.98
N GLY A 88 1.89 3.42 13.31
CA GLY A 88 2.74 2.68 14.25
C GLY A 88 2.13 2.54 15.64
N LEU A 89 1.63 3.64 16.20
CA LEU A 89 1.01 3.65 17.53
C LEU A 89 -0.35 2.91 17.53
N GLY A 90 -1.19 3.15 16.52
CA GLY A 90 -2.49 2.50 16.39
C GLY A 90 -2.38 0.99 16.15
N ALA A 91 -1.39 0.55 15.37
CA ALA A 91 -1.07 -0.85 15.14
C ALA A 91 -0.64 -1.55 16.44
N ALA A 92 0.30 -0.95 17.17
CA ALA A 92 0.77 -1.49 18.44
C ALA A 92 -0.36 -1.57 19.48
N LEU A 93 -1.19 -0.55 19.57
CA LEU A 93 -2.32 -0.53 20.51
C LEU A 93 -3.39 -1.58 20.15
N ALA A 94 -3.69 -1.74 18.87
CA ALA A 94 -4.69 -2.73 18.42
C ALA A 94 -4.22 -4.18 18.65
N GLU A 95 -2.92 -4.45 18.48
CA GLU A 95 -2.33 -5.76 18.78
C GLU A 95 -2.35 -6.03 20.29
N LEU A 96 -1.95 -5.05 21.11
CA LEU A 96 -2.00 -5.13 22.57
C LEU A 96 -3.42 -5.40 23.11
N GLN A 97 -4.43 -4.79 22.47
CA GLN A 97 -5.85 -4.97 22.84
C GLN A 97 -6.48 -6.25 22.28
N GLY A 98 -5.74 -7.07 21.54
CA GLY A 98 -6.26 -8.27 20.90
C GLY A 98 -7.29 -8.01 19.78
N VAL A 99 -7.29 -6.80 19.19
CA VAL A 99 -8.14 -6.47 18.04
C VAL A 99 -7.66 -7.21 16.80
N VAL A 100 -6.35 -7.40 16.68
CA VAL A 100 -5.67 -8.17 15.63
C VAL A 100 -4.55 -9.01 16.24
N GLY A 101 -3.99 -9.92 15.47
CA GLY A 101 -2.84 -10.71 15.89
C GLY A 101 -3.19 -11.95 16.71
N ALA A 102 -2.23 -12.46 17.47
CA ALA A 102 -2.37 -13.70 18.22
C ALA A 102 -3.49 -13.67 19.28
N GLY A 103 -3.82 -12.50 19.79
CA GLY A 103 -4.91 -12.30 20.76
C GLY A 103 -6.31 -12.23 20.13
N ALA A 104 -6.39 -12.07 18.81
CA ALA A 104 -7.66 -11.99 18.10
C ALA A 104 -8.17 -13.37 17.66
N PRO A 105 -9.50 -13.60 17.62
CA PRO A 105 -10.07 -14.89 17.23
C PRO A 105 -9.64 -15.41 15.85
N GLN A 106 -9.39 -14.51 14.90
CA GLN A 106 -8.98 -14.84 13.53
C GLN A 106 -7.45 -14.93 13.35
N GLY A 107 -6.66 -14.49 14.35
CA GLY A 107 -5.22 -14.35 14.21
C GLY A 107 -4.83 -13.38 13.10
N TRP A 108 -3.62 -13.56 12.56
CA TRP A 108 -3.16 -12.85 11.38
C TRP A 108 -3.63 -13.55 10.10
N LEU A 109 -4.38 -12.84 9.26
CA LEU A 109 -4.74 -13.32 7.93
C LEU A 109 -3.55 -13.19 6.97
N LYS A 110 -3.53 -14.06 5.96
CA LYS A 110 -2.54 -13.99 4.87
C LYS A 110 -3.14 -13.24 3.69
N ALA A 111 -2.32 -12.44 3.04
CA ALA A 111 -2.69 -11.81 1.78
C ALA A 111 -2.85 -12.85 0.65
N PRO A 112 -3.73 -12.62 -0.33
CA PRO A 112 -3.74 -13.37 -1.57
C PRO A 112 -2.50 -13.06 -2.42
N ALA A 113 -2.34 -13.77 -3.53
CA ALA A 113 -1.26 -13.51 -4.49
C ALA A 113 -1.25 -12.03 -4.93
N PRO A 114 -0.10 -11.34 -4.89
CA PRO A 114 -0.02 -9.93 -5.25
C PRO A 114 -0.07 -9.72 -6.76
N ALA A 115 -0.42 -8.48 -7.16
CA ALA A 115 -0.25 -8.04 -8.53
C ALA A 115 1.25 -8.05 -8.93
N LEU A 116 1.52 -8.50 -10.15
CA LEU A 116 2.85 -8.53 -10.75
C LEU A 116 3.16 -7.18 -11.40
N LEU A 117 4.28 -6.58 -11.05
CA LEU A 117 4.70 -5.31 -11.61
C LEU A 117 5.41 -5.53 -12.95
N LEU A 118 4.89 -4.92 -13.99
CA LEU A 118 5.52 -4.84 -15.31
C LEU A 118 6.30 -3.54 -15.43
N PRO A 119 7.55 -3.58 -15.89
CA PRO A 119 8.34 -2.37 -16.11
C PRO A 119 7.72 -1.49 -17.21
N ALA A 120 8.06 -0.21 -17.21
CA ALA A 120 7.69 0.71 -18.27
C ALA A 120 8.36 0.34 -19.61
N GLY A 121 7.71 0.73 -20.73
CA GLY A 121 8.22 0.55 -22.07
C GLY A 121 8.33 -0.91 -22.52
N GLU A 122 9.21 -1.18 -23.48
CA GLU A 122 9.34 -2.50 -24.15
C GLU A 122 9.78 -3.63 -23.21
N ALA A 123 10.49 -3.32 -22.14
CA ALA A 123 10.92 -4.30 -21.14
C ALA A 123 9.73 -5.05 -20.48
N MET A 124 8.53 -4.51 -20.57
CA MET A 124 7.29 -5.14 -20.11
C MET A 124 7.05 -6.49 -20.77
N LEU A 125 7.30 -6.62 -22.07
CA LEU A 125 7.07 -7.88 -22.81
C LEU A 125 7.96 -9.00 -22.32
N ALA A 126 9.26 -8.71 -22.13
CA ALA A 126 10.20 -9.71 -21.59
C ALA A 126 9.85 -10.08 -20.13
N ALA A 127 9.41 -9.11 -19.32
CA ALA A 127 8.96 -9.39 -17.95
C ALA A 127 7.70 -10.28 -17.92
N LEU A 128 6.78 -10.09 -18.87
CA LEU A 128 5.60 -10.94 -19.01
C LEU A 128 5.97 -12.38 -19.37
N GLU A 129 6.92 -12.59 -20.27
CA GLU A 129 7.40 -13.92 -20.65
C GLU A 129 8.06 -14.65 -19.47
N VAL A 130 8.86 -13.92 -18.68
CA VAL A 130 9.46 -14.48 -17.46
C VAL A 130 8.37 -14.85 -16.43
N ALA A 131 7.35 -14.01 -16.25
CA ALA A 131 6.23 -14.30 -15.36
C ALA A 131 5.47 -15.56 -15.83
N ALA A 132 5.16 -15.67 -17.13
CA ALA A 132 4.48 -16.82 -17.70
C ALA A 132 5.25 -18.14 -17.47
N ALA A 133 6.57 -18.11 -17.71
CA ALA A 133 7.42 -19.27 -17.48
C ALA A 133 7.51 -19.68 -16.00
N SER A 134 7.55 -18.68 -15.09
CA SER A 134 7.70 -18.92 -13.65
C SER A 134 6.43 -19.45 -12.98
N MET A 135 5.27 -19.08 -13.50
CA MET A 135 3.96 -19.38 -12.89
C MET A 135 3.21 -20.52 -13.57
N GLY A 136 3.75 -21.08 -14.65
CA GLY A 136 3.09 -22.13 -15.42
C GLY A 136 1.87 -21.65 -16.22
N GLY A 137 1.75 -20.34 -16.43
CA GLY A 137 0.67 -19.69 -17.16
C GLY A 137 0.35 -18.29 -16.60
N LEU A 138 -0.53 -17.54 -17.25
CA LEU A 138 -0.92 -16.19 -16.87
C LEU A 138 -2.39 -16.12 -16.41
N GLU A 139 -3.07 -17.25 -16.34
CA GLU A 139 -4.48 -17.34 -15.96
C GLU A 139 -4.68 -16.84 -14.54
N SER A 140 -5.67 -15.98 -14.36
CA SER A 140 -6.02 -15.38 -13.06
C SER A 140 -4.92 -14.51 -12.42
N CYS A 141 -3.87 -14.17 -13.18
CA CYS A 141 -2.85 -13.21 -12.71
C CYS A 141 -3.33 -11.77 -12.87
N THR A 142 -2.93 -10.95 -11.93
CA THR A 142 -3.11 -9.48 -12.02
C THR A 142 -1.77 -8.83 -12.35
N PHE A 143 -1.75 -7.98 -13.36
CA PHE A 143 -0.58 -7.22 -13.78
C PHE A 143 -0.80 -5.74 -13.56
N LYS A 144 0.23 -5.05 -13.08
CA LYS A 144 0.27 -3.60 -13.01
C LYS A 144 1.38 -3.09 -13.93
N TRP A 145 1.02 -2.36 -14.97
CA TRP A 145 1.96 -1.79 -15.93
C TRP A 145 2.05 -0.28 -15.75
N LYS A 146 3.29 0.23 -15.64
CA LYS A 146 3.57 1.65 -15.53
C LYS A 146 3.56 2.28 -16.92
N VAL A 147 2.68 3.27 -17.13
CA VAL A 147 2.46 4.02 -18.37
C VAL A 147 2.75 5.51 -18.17
N ALA A 148 2.49 6.35 -19.17
CA ALA A 148 2.82 7.78 -19.19
C ALA A 148 4.32 8.07 -19.00
N THR A 149 5.18 7.15 -19.42
CA THR A 149 6.64 7.23 -19.29
C THR A 149 7.35 7.30 -20.63
N ALA A 150 6.66 6.98 -21.72
CA ALA A 150 7.11 7.00 -23.09
C ALA A 150 6.08 7.73 -23.99
N PRO A 151 6.40 8.02 -25.27
CA PRO A 151 5.40 8.60 -26.18
C PRO A 151 4.14 7.76 -26.27
N ASP A 152 2.96 8.39 -26.20
CA ASP A 152 1.64 7.74 -26.18
C ASP A 152 1.45 6.73 -27.32
N GLY A 153 1.87 7.06 -28.55
CA GLY A 153 1.76 6.15 -29.68
C GLY A 153 2.56 4.86 -29.51
N LEU A 154 3.72 4.90 -28.85
CA LEU A 154 4.51 3.70 -28.53
C LEU A 154 3.81 2.88 -27.44
N GLU A 155 3.35 3.52 -26.38
CA GLU A 155 2.66 2.81 -25.29
C GLU A 155 1.37 2.14 -25.76
N ARG A 156 0.62 2.75 -26.68
CA ARG A 156 -0.54 2.12 -27.32
C ARG A 156 -0.18 0.88 -28.13
N GLN A 157 0.91 0.93 -28.91
CA GLN A 157 1.41 -0.24 -29.63
C GLN A 157 1.80 -1.38 -28.68
N LEU A 158 2.45 -1.05 -27.58
CA LEU A 158 2.80 -2.00 -26.53
C LEU A 158 1.57 -2.57 -25.81
N LEU A 159 0.54 -1.74 -25.59
CA LEU A 159 -0.74 -2.22 -25.05
C LEU A 159 -1.36 -3.31 -25.94
N GLU A 160 -1.43 -3.09 -27.25
CA GLU A 160 -2.00 -4.08 -28.15
C GLU A 160 -1.20 -5.40 -28.11
N GLN A 161 0.12 -5.32 -28.05
CA GLN A 161 0.96 -6.50 -27.91
C GLN A 161 0.76 -7.21 -26.56
N LEU A 162 0.57 -6.44 -25.47
CA LEU A 162 0.27 -6.98 -24.14
C LEU A 162 -1.07 -7.71 -24.14
N LEU A 163 -2.12 -7.07 -24.70
CA LEU A 163 -3.46 -7.64 -24.76
C LEU A 163 -3.53 -8.91 -25.62
N GLN A 164 -2.70 -9.04 -26.67
CA GLN A 164 -2.59 -10.26 -27.45
C GLN A 164 -2.00 -11.44 -26.69
N ARG A 165 -1.18 -11.17 -25.66
CA ARG A 165 -0.50 -12.21 -24.86
C ARG A 165 -1.24 -12.56 -23.57
N LEU A 166 -2.03 -11.62 -23.03
CA LEU A 166 -2.78 -11.83 -21.79
C LEU A 166 -4.05 -12.65 -22.06
N PRO A 167 -4.30 -13.74 -21.31
CA PRO A 167 -5.55 -14.47 -21.38
C PRO A 167 -6.73 -13.61 -20.91
N PRO A 168 -7.96 -13.92 -21.33
CA PRO A 168 -9.16 -13.16 -20.90
C PRO A 168 -9.40 -13.16 -19.39
N THR A 169 -8.85 -14.14 -18.67
CA THR A 169 -8.98 -14.28 -17.22
C THR A 169 -7.94 -13.48 -16.43
N ALA A 170 -6.89 -12.96 -17.09
CA ALA A 170 -5.93 -12.07 -16.46
C ALA A 170 -6.56 -10.70 -16.15
N ARG A 171 -5.96 -9.98 -15.21
CA ARG A 171 -6.35 -8.60 -14.85
C ARG A 171 -5.20 -7.63 -15.14
N LEU A 172 -5.55 -6.45 -15.58
CA LEU A 172 -4.59 -5.41 -15.97
C LEU A 172 -4.93 -4.09 -15.28
N ARG A 173 -3.94 -3.50 -14.64
CA ARG A 173 -3.95 -2.15 -14.08
C ARG A 173 -2.93 -1.31 -14.81
N LEU A 174 -3.31 -0.11 -15.19
CA LEU A 174 -2.41 0.86 -15.82
C LEU A 174 -2.16 1.99 -14.86
N ASP A 175 -0.90 2.20 -14.49
CA ASP A 175 -0.49 3.24 -13.54
C ASP A 175 0.21 4.38 -14.27
N ALA A 176 -0.48 5.51 -14.39
CA ALA A 176 0.02 6.69 -15.06
C ALA A 176 0.71 7.69 -14.12
N ASN A 177 0.61 7.52 -12.79
CA ASN A 177 1.17 8.43 -11.78
C ASN A 177 0.89 9.92 -12.07
N GLY A 178 -0.32 10.26 -12.55
CA GLY A 178 -0.73 11.62 -12.90
C GLY A 178 -0.14 12.17 -14.21
N GLY A 179 0.47 11.32 -15.03
CA GLY A 179 1.26 11.77 -16.18
C GLY A 179 0.47 12.01 -17.47
N TRP A 180 -0.82 11.68 -17.53
CA TRP A 180 -1.64 11.97 -18.72
C TRP A 180 -2.37 13.31 -18.62
N ASP A 181 -2.64 13.91 -19.78
CA ASP A 181 -3.67 14.93 -19.91
C ASP A 181 -5.06 14.30 -20.06
N ARG A 182 -6.14 15.11 -19.97
CA ARG A 182 -7.52 14.61 -20.04
C ARG A 182 -7.81 13.88 -21.35
N SER A 183 -7.35 14.40 -22.49
CA SER A 183 -7.63 13.82 -23.80
C SER A 183 -6.96 12.45 -23.96
N THR A 184 -5.74 12.32 -23.49
CA THR A 184 -5.00 11.06 -23.46
C THR A 184 -5.70 10.04 -22.54
N ALA A 185 -6.03 10.45 -21.31
CA ALA A 185 -6.69 9.57 -20.34
C ALA A 185 -8.06 9.06 -20.84
N GLU A 186 -8.86 9.94 -21.44
CA GLU A 186 -10.14 9.57 -22.05
C GLU A 186 -9.97 8.56 -23.19
N ALA A 187 -8.99 8.77 -24.07
CA ALA A 187 -8.75 7.86 -25.18
C ALA A 187 -8.24 6.47 -24.71
N TRP A 188 -7.45 6.41 -23.62
CA TRP A 188 -7.07 5.14 -22.98
C TRP A 188 -8.27 4.46 -22.31
N MET A 189 -9.11 5.21 -21.61
CA MET A 189 -10.33 4.68 -21.02
C MET A 189 -11.29 4.14 -22.08
N GLN A 190 -11.56 4.89 -23.15
CA GLN A 190 -12.42 4.47 -24.26
C GLN A 190 -11.93 3.18 -24.93
N ARG A 191 -10.59 3.02 -25.05
CA ARG A 191 -10.00 1.79 -25.62
C ARG A 191 -10.18 0.57 -24.71
N LEU A 192 -10.21 0.76 -23.39
CA LEU A 192 -10.09 -0.34 -22.41
C LEU A 192 -11.37 -0.62 -21.62
N ARG A 193 -12.29 0.32 -21.47
CA ARG A 193 -13.46 0.19 -20.58
C ARG A 193 -14.31 -1.06 -20.83
N ASP A 194 -14.33 -1.54 -22.07
CA ASP A 194 -15.09 -2.74 -22.46
C ASP A 194 -14.22 -4.01 -22.51
N ASP A 195 -12.92 -3.91 -22.18
CA ASP A 195 -12.02 -5.06 -22.08
C ASP A 195 -12.18 -5.70 -20.69
N PRO A 196 -12.57 -6.98 -20.61
CA PRO A 196 -12.82 -7.64 -19.31
C PRO A 196 -11.58 -7.78 -18.42
N ARG A 197 -10.39 -7.55 -18.97
CA ARG A 197 -9.14 -7.61 -18.21
C ARG A 197 -8.85 -6.33 -17.46
N LEU A 198 -9.43 -5.19 -17.83
CA LEU A 198 -9.20 -3.92 -17.15
C LEU A 198 -9.72 -4.00 -15.71
N ASP A 199 -8.82 -3.86 -14.71
CA ASP A 199 -9.20 -3.58 -13.33
C ASP A 199 -9.51 -2.08 -13.18
N TRP A 200 -8.54 -1.22 -13.55
CA TRP A 200 -8.67 0.25 -13.51
C TRP A 200 -7.49 0.98 -14.17
N LEU A 201 -7.70 2.27 -14.43
CA LEU A 201 -6.62 3.24 -14.65
C LEU A 201 -6.27 3.84 -13.28
N GLU A 202 -5.01 3.70 -12.83
CA GLU A 202 -4.50 4.20 -11.56
C GLU A 202 -3.89 5.58 -11.76
N GLN A 203 -4.35 6.55 -10.95
CA GLN A 203 -3.96 7.96 -10.98
C GLN A 203 -3.69 8.47 -12.41
N PRO A 204 -4.72 8.47 -13.28
CA PRO A 204 -4.52 8.81 -14.70
C PRO A 204 -4.16 10.28 -14.91
N LEU A 205 -4.69 11.19 -14.10
CA LEU A 205 -4.48 12.64 -14.18
C LEU A 205 -3.76 13.17 -12.93
N ALA A 206 -3.20 14.37 -13.07
CA ALA A 206 -2.58 15.09 -11.96
C ALA A 206 -3.55 15.21 -10.78
N VAL A 207 -3.00 15.24 -9.56
CA VAL A 207 -3.78 15.24 -8.30
C VAL A 207 -4.65 16.48 -8.15
N GLU A 208 -4.28 17.59 -8.80
CA GLU A 208 -5.02 18.85 -8.81
C GLU A 208 -6.24 18.82 -9.75
N ASP A 209 -6.30 17.83 -10.64
CA ASP A 209 -7.39 17.72 -11.62
C ASP A 209 -8.53 16.82 -11.17
N GLN A 210 -9.08 17.09 -9.98
CA GLN A 210 -10.18 16.31 -9.42
C GLN A 210 -11.39 16.23 -10.37
N ALA A 211 -11.73 17.34 -11.03
CA ALA A 211 -12.85 17.37 -11.96
C ALA A 211 -12.65 16.44 -13.19
N GLY A 212 -11.41 16.33 -13.67
CA GLY A 212 -11.06 15.39 -14.74
C GLY A 212 -11.11 13.94 -14.26
N LEU A 213 -10.63 13.67 -13.03
CA LEU A 213 -10.73 12.34 -12.41
C LEU A 213 -12.19 11.90 -12.23
N ASP A 214 -13.07 12.79 -11.77
CA ASP A 214 -14.50 12.50 -11.62
C ASP A 214 -15.18 12.22 -12.99
N GLN A 215 -14.85 13.02 -14.01
CA GLN A 215 -15.35 12.79 -15.38
C GLN A 215 -14.89 11.45 -15.94
N LEU A 216 -13.62 11.11 -15.74
CA LEU A 216 -13.07 9.85 -16.23
C LEU A 216 -13.66 8.64 -15.48
N ALA A 217 -13.90 8.75 -14.18
CA ALA A 217 -14.54 7.72 -13.37
C ALA A 217 -16.00 7.44 -13.79
N ALA A 218 -16.69 8.42 -14.40
CA ALA A 218 -18.01 8.21 -14.99
C ALA A 218 -17.95 7.40 -16.32
N LEU A 219 -16.78 7.31 -16.96
CA LEU A 219 -16.57 6.54 -18.20
C LEU A 219 -16.11 5.10 -17.96
N GLY A 220 -15.42 4.85 -16.83
CA GLY A 220 -14.88 3.53 -16.50
C GLY A 220 -14.12 3.50 -15.17
N PRO A 221 -13.51 2.37 -14.82
CA PRO A 221 -12.89 2.20 -13.52
C PRO A 221 -11.58 3.01 -13.36
N VAL A 222 -11.58 3.92 -12.39
CA VAL A 222 -10.43 4.73 -11.99
C VAL A 222 -10.06 4.42 -10.53
N ALA A 223 -8.75 4.30 -10.27
CA ALA A 223 -8.19 4.20 -8.92
C ALA A 223 -7.40 5.46 -8.58
N LEU A 224 -7.60 6.00 -7.39
CA LEU A 224 -6.77 7.06 -6.83
C LEU A 224 -5.62 6.46 -6.01
N ASP A 225 -4.42 7.02 -6.16
CA ASP A 225 -3.22 6.73 -5.38
C ASP A 225 -2.66 8.02 -4.78
N GLU A 226 -1.91 8.81 -5.52
CA GLU A 226 -1.29 10.05 -5.05
C GLU A 226 -2.33 11.10 -4.58
N SER A 227 -3.51 11.10 -5.18
CA SER A 227 -4.62 11.97 -4.72
C SER A 227 -5.04 11.65 -3.29
N LEU A 228 -5.04 10.37 -2.87
CA LEU A 228 -5.41 9.98 -1.50
C LEU A 228 -4.35 10.38 -0.46
N ASP A 229 -3.10 10.51 -0.87
CA ASP A 229 -2.02 10.97 0.00
C ASP A 229 -2.05 12.48 0.20
N GLN A 230 -2.35 13.24 -0.87
CA GLN A 230 -2.38 14.71 -0.82
C GLN A 230 -3.72 15.27 -0.31
N GLN A 231 -4.82 14.56 -0.54
CA GLN A 231 -6.19 14.93 -0.16
C GLN A 231 -6.84 13.77 0.61
N PRO A 232 -6.50 13.57 1.90
CA PRO A 232 -6.97 12.41 2.68
C PRO A 232 -8.49 12.31 2.80
N GLU A 233 -9.23 13.41 2.66
CA GLU A 233 -10.70 13.46 2.65
C GLU A 233 -11.31 12.65 1.50
N LEU A 234 -10.58 12.47 0.39
CA LEU A 234 -11.02 11.62 -0.72
C LEU A 234 -11.18 10.15 -0.32
N ARG A 235 -10.52 9.69 0.75
CA ARG A 235 -10.71 8.34 1.29
C ARG A 235 -12.15 8.08 1.73
N SER A 236 -12.88 9.11 2.12
CA SER A 236 -14.30 9.01 2.51
C SER A 236 -15.28 9.41 1.40
N SER A 237 -14.89 10.26 0.47
CA SER A 237 -15.77 10.82 -0.56
C SER A 237 -15.63 10.18 -1.95
N TRP A 238 -14.47 9.60 -2.27
CA TRP A 238 -14.26 8.94 -3.56
C TRP A 238 -14.99 7.60 -3.63
N SER A 239 -15.82 7.42 -4.63
CA SER A 239 -16.64 6.22 -4.83
C SER A 239 -15.99 5.15 -5.72
N GLY A 240 -14.86 5.46 -6.39
CA GLY A 240 -14.09 4.53 -7.21
C GLY A 240 -13.04 3.74 -6.41
N TRP A 241 -12.14 3.08 -7.11
CA TRP A 241 -11.04 2.33 -6.49
C TRP A 241 -10.08 3.24 -5.73
N GLN A 242 -9.59 2.75 -4.61
CA GLN A 242 -8.61 3.42 -3.76
C GLN A 242 -7.39 2.52 -3.57
N VAL A 243 -6.20 3.05 -3.88
CA VAL A 243 -4.92 2.41 -3.56
C VAL A 243 -4.54 2.85 -2.15
N ARG A 244 -4.78 1.98 -1.17
CA ARG A 244 -4.61 2.29 0.26
C ARG A 244 -3.25 1.82 0.76
N ARG A 245 -2.50 2.73 1.36
CA ARG A 245 -1.19 2.46 1.96
C ARG A 245 -1.27 2.63 3.49
N PRO A 246 -1.73 1.62 4.24
CA PRO A 246 -2.03 1.77 5.66
C PRO A 246 -0.88 2.33 6.47
N ALA A 247 0.37 1.97 6.15
CA ALA A 247 1.56 2.47 6.84
C ALA A 247 1.79 4.00 6.74
N LEU A 248 1.06 4.70 5.86
CA LEU A 248 1.18 6.14 5.65
C LEU A 248 -0.08 6.91 6.04
N GLU A 249 -1.21 6.22 6.27
CA GLU A 249 -2.54 6.84 6.33
C GLU A 249 -3.03 7.21 7.74
N GLY A 250 -2.33 6.80 8.78
CA GLY A 250 -2.75 7.01 10.16
C GLY A 250 -3.16 5.73 10.87
N ASP A 251 -4.02 5.83 11.89
CA ASP A 251 -4.47 4.69 12.68
C ASP A 251 -5.11 3.58 11.81
N PRO A 252 -4.49 2.41 11.70
CA PRO A 252 -4.96 1.35 10.81
C PRO A 252 -6.30 0.73 11.25
N ARG A 253 -6.74 0.97 12.48
CA ARG A 253 -8.03 0.52 12.99
C ARG A 253 -9.21 1.16 12.22
N LEU A 254 -8.99 2.33 11.57
CA LEU A 254 -10.00 2.95 10.72
C LEU A 254 -10.23 2.09 9.47
N LEU A 255 -9.18 1.81 8.72
CA LEU A 255 -9.26 0.98 7.52
C LEU A 255 -9.68 -0.46 7.84
N LEU A 256 -9.24 -1.02 8.99
CA LEU A 256 -9.70 -2.31 9.48
C LEU A 256 -11.23 -2.35 9.60
N ARG A 257 -11.83 -1.33 10.23
CA ARG A 257 -13.30 -1.23 10.36
C ARG A 257 -14.01 -1.07 9.01
N GLU A 258 -13.43 -0.29 8.08
CA GLU A 258 -13.96 -0.15 6.72
C GLU A 258 -14.05 -1.53 6.02
N LEU A 259 -12.97 -2.30 6.06
CA LEU A 259 -12.91 -3.63 5.43
C LEU A 259 -13.84 -4.64 6.12
N GLN A 260 -13.91 -4.62 7.45
CA GLN A 260 -14.84 -5.47 8.22
C GLN A 260 -16.32 -5.11 7.95
N ALA A 261 -16.60 -3.84 7.69
CA ALA A 261 -17.93 -3.38 7.27
C ALA A 261 -18.25 -3.69 5.80
N GLY A 262 -17.30 -4.26 5.05
CA GLY A 262 -17.48 -4.61 3.64
C GLY A 262 -17.49 -3.40 2.70
N LEU A 263 -16.78 -2.31 3.03
CA LEU A 263 -16.64 -1.19 2.11
C LEU A 263 -15.88 -1.64 0.84
N PRO A 264 -16.44 -1.41 -0.37
CA PRO A 264 -15.87 -1.92 -1.60
C PRO A 264 -14.65 -1.09 -2.07
N GLN A 265 -13.92 -1.61 -3.04
CA GLN A 265 -12.93 -0.90 -3.86
C GLN A 265 -11.73 -0.34 -3.05
N ARG A 266 -11.26 -1.07 -2.01
CA ARG A 266 -10.05 -0.76 -1.23
C ARG A 266 -8.94 -1.74 -1.58
N MET A 267 -8.02 -1.40 -2.46
CA MET A 267 -6.86 -2.22 -2.78
C MET A 267 -5.68 -1.84 -1.88
N LEU A 268 -5.06 -2.82 -1.24
CA LEU A 268 -3.95 -2.62 -0.30
C LEU A 268 -2.61 -2.60 -1.03
N SER A 269 -1.78 -1.60 -0.74
CA SER A 269 -0.46 -1.44 -1.35
C SER A 269 0.61 -1.23 -0.27
N THR A 270 1.82 -1.74 -0.53
CA THR A 270 2.96 -1.61 0.37
C THR A 270 3.57 -0.21 0.34
N ALA A 271 4.10 0.21 1.50
CA ALA A 271 5.09 1.27 1.62
C ALA A 271 6.49 0.69 1.92
N PHE A 272 6.71 -0.60 1.66
CA PHE A 272 7.96 -1.35 1.88
C PHE A 272 8.31 -1.46 3.37
N GLU A 273 7.39 -2.02 4.12
CA GLU A 273 7.47 -2.22 5.56
C GLU A 273 8.46 -3.30 5.95
N THR A 274 8.93 -3.26 7.21
CA THR A 274 9.55 -4.40 7.87
C THR A 274 8.52 -5.51 8.13
N GLY A 275 8.94 -6.63 8.71
CA GLY A 275 8.02 -7.70 9.11
C GLY A 275 6.90 -7.23 10.07
N ILE A 276 7.14 -6.17 10.88
CA ILE A 276 6.14 -5.63 11.80
C ILE A 276 5.01 -4.92 11.04
N GLY A 277 5.32 -3.99 10.14
CA GLY A 277 4.28 -3.29 9.34
C GLY A 277 3.64 -4.21 8.32
N ARG A 278 4.43 -5.12 7.71
CA ARG A 278 3.94 -6.06 6.70
C ARG A 278 2.85 -7.00 7.22
N ARG A 279 2.90 -7.46 8.48
CA ARG A 279 1.83 -8.28 9.06
C ARG A 279 0.46 -7.60 8.98
N TRP A 280 0.43 -6.29 9.25
CA TRP A 280 -0.77 -5.49 9.14
C TRP A 280 -1.25 -5.37 7.70
N LEU A 281 -0.35 -5.06 6.77
CA LEU A 281 -0.67 -4.97 5.35
C LEU A 281 -1.26 -6.29 4.83
N GLU A 282 -0.62 -7.42 5.15
CA GLU A 282 -1.09 -8.75 4.74
C GLU A 282 -2.46 -9.09 5.37
N HIS A 283 -2.69 -8.74 6.63
CA HIS A 283 -3.96 -8.94 7.31
C HIS A 283 -5.11 -8.16 6.66
N LEU A 284 -4.88 -6.86 6.39
CA LEU A 284 -5.86 -6.02 5.73
C LEU A 284 -6.13 -6.48 4.28
N ALA A 285 -5.09 -6.92 3.56
CA ALA A 285 -5.25 -7.51 2.22
C ALA A 285 -6.02 -8.83 2.26
N GLY A 286 -5.82 -9.66 3.28
CA GLY A 286 -6.59 -10.88 3.51
C GLY A 286 -8.07 -10.60 3.79
N LEU A 287 -8.39 -9.56 4.56
CA LEU A 287 -9.77 -9.11 4.78
C LEU A 287 -10.39 -8.57 3.49
N GLN A 288 -9.66 -7.74 2.76
CA GLN A 288 -10.13 -7.17 1.50
C GLN A 288 -10.47 -8.26 0.48
N ALA A 289 -9.69 -9.33 0.43
CA ALA A 289 -9.93 -10.47 -0.46
C ALA A 289 -11.22 -11.26 -0.11
N GLN A 290 -11.71 -11.13 1.12
CA GLN A 290 -12.98 -11.72 1.57
C GLN A 290 -14.17 -10.75 1.42
N GLY A 291 -13.91 -9.51 1.07
CA GLY A 291 -14.89 -8.45 0.91
C GLY A 291 -15.63 -8.48 -0.44
N PRO A 292 -16.47 -7.48 -0.70
CA PRO A 292 -17.37 -7.45 -1.88
C PRO A 292 -16.61 -7.24 -3.21
N THR A 293 -15.41 -6.67 -3.17
CA THR A 293 -14.59 -6.37 -4.36
C THR A 293 -13.16 -6.88 -4.19
N PRO A 294 -12.94 -8.21 -4.18
CA PRO A 294 -11.60 -8.78 -4.00
C PRO A 294 -10.65 -8.31 -5.11
N ALA A 295 -9.43 -7.92 -4.71
CA ALA A 295 -8.40 -7.46 -5.64
C ALA A 295 -7.01 -7.94 -5.19
N ALA A 296 -6.15 -8.28 -6.12
CA ALA A 296 -4.76 -8.62 -5.83
C ALA A 296 -4.04 -7.42 -5.19
N PRO A 297 -3.39 -7.55 -4.03
CA PRO A 297 -2.71 -6.44 -3.37
C PRO A 297 -1.41 -6.05 -4.08
N GLY A 298 -0.98 -4.82 -3.89
CA GLY A 298 0.28 -4.29 -4.40
C GLY A 298 1.43 -4.51 -3.41
N LEU A 299 1.91 -5.75 -3.22
CA LEU A 299 2.92 -6.06 -2.19
C LEU A 299 4.37 -5.96 -2.68
N ALA A 300 4.61 -5.86 -3.97
CA ALA A 300 5.92 -5.71 -4.60
C ALA A 300 7.03 -6.63 -4.01
N PRO A 301 6.86 -7.96 -3.96
CA PRO A 301 7.76 -8.87 -3.25
C PRO A 301 9.20 -8.85 -3.76
N GLY A 302 9.44 -8.44 -5.02
CA GLY A 302 10.77 -8.34 -5.60
C GLY A 302 11.62 -7.16 -5.11
N TRP A 303 11.12 -6.33 -4.18
CA TRP A 303 11.87 -5.22 -3.56
C TRP A 303 12.24 -5.47 -2.11
N THR A 304 11.59 -6.41 -1.43
CA THR A 304 11.83 -6.71 -0.01
C THR A 304 13.04 -7.61 0.15
N PRO A 305 14.08 -7.20 0.92
CA PRO A 305 15.23 -8.06 1.23
C PRO A 305 14.83 -9.28 2.07
N ALA A 306 15.71 -10.27 2.10
CA ALA A 306 15.62 -11.36 3.08
C ALA A 306 16.33 -10.97 4.39
N GLY A 307 15.97 -11.64 5.50
CA GLY A 307 16.65 -11.49 6.79
C GLY A 307 15.69 -11.24 7.94
N PRO A 308 16.23 -11.14 9.18
CA PRO A 308 15.42 -11.07 10.39
C PRO A 308 14.54 -9.82 10.49
N MET A 309 14.92 -8.71 9.83
CA MET A 309 14.11 -7.50 9.73
C MET A 309 12.75 -7.73 9.02
N PHE A 310 12.65 -8.82 8.24
CA PHE A 310 11.46 -9.20 7.47
C PHE A 310 10.79 -10.47 7.98
N SER A 311 11.15 -10.93 9.19
CA SER A 311 10.51 -12.05 9.87
C SER A 311 9.04 -11.74 10.18
N ASN A 312 8.20 -12.77 10.22
CA ASN A 312 6.83 -12.66 10.75
C ASN A 312 6.81 -12.63 12.29
N ASP A 313 7.93 -12.97 12.94
CA ASP A 313 8.11 -12.85 14.39
C ASP A 313 8.60 -11.43 14.73
N PRO A 314 7.79 -10.62 15.42
CA PRO A 314 8.13 -9.24 15.73
C PRO A 314 9.32 -9.10 16.69
N GLU A 315 9.57 -10.08 17.56
CA GLU A 315 10.74 -10.09 18.43
C GLU A 315 12.05 -10.20 17.63
N GLN A 316 12.06 -11.02 16.56
CA GLN A 316 13.21 -11.10 15.66
C GLN A 316 13.42 -9.79 14.89
N VAL A 317 12.35 -9.15 14.43
CA VAL A 317 12.41 -7.85 13.74
C VAL A 317 12.95 -6.79 14.70
N TRP A 318 12.43 -6.75 15.92
CA TRP A 318 12.87 -5.84 16.98
C TRP A 318 14.33 -6.04 17.34
N ALA A 319 14.78 -7.29 17.49
CA ALA A 319 16.17 -7.61 17.79
C ALA A 319 17.14 -7.25 16.66
N ALA A 320 16.67 -7.24 15.41
CA ALA A 320 17.46 -6.89 14.23
C ALA A 320 17.58 -5.37 14.01
N ALA A 321 16.76 -4.56 14.66
CA ALA A 321 16.83 -3.10 14.61
C ALA A 321 17.98 -2.60 15.50
N ALA A 322 18.77 -1.63 15.01
CA ALA A 322 19.93 -1.06 15.69
C ALA A 322 19.53 -0.07 16.81
#